data_088785ea048f07fd78c5f82ddc963d54
#
_entry.id   088785ea048f07fd78c5f82ddc963d54
#
_cell.length_a   1.000
_cell.length_b   1.000
_cell.length_c   1.000
_cell.angle_alpha   90.00
_cell.angle_beta   90.00
_cell.angle_gamma   90.00
#
_symmetry.space_group_name_H-M   'P 1'
#
loop_
_entity.id
_entity.type
_entity.pdbx_description
1 polymer ?
#
loop_
_entity_poly.entity_id
_entity_poly.type
_entity_poly.pdbx_seq_one_letter_code
_entity_poly.pdbx_strand_id
1 'polypeptide(L)'
;MSTCLVGSEMCIRDRCEPLSQKHRPTSAYEAQFSVPYIVAQSFLRGQFTLDELDQSALSEEPALQLAEKVDWAEDPDSRFPKYFSGELVVQTTDGQTRRYREDYNRGSDANPVSTSDFTDKFWANAGRAVNRARAERVYDAVMNLEKAESAWPLANALSTA
;
A
#
# COMPACT_ATOMS: atom_id res chain seq x y z
N MET A 1 10.84 -1.44 -19.92
CA MET A 1 9.44 -1.79 -19.57
C MET A 1 8.55 -0.98 -20.47
N SER A 2 7.63 -1.64 -21.18
CA SER A 2 6.85 -0.98 -22.23
C SER A 2 5.49 -0.47 -21.75
N THR A 3 4.72 -1.24 -21.05
CA THR A 3 3.40 -0.81 -20.51
C THR A 3 3.02 -1.71 -19.33
N CYS A 4 2.46 -1.15 -18.30
CA CYS A 4 1.91 -1.86 -17.17
C CYS A 4 0.41 -1.54 -17.08
N LEU A 5 -0.43 -2.56 -17.11
CA LEU A 5 -1.88 -2.43 -16.92
C LEU A 5 -2.25 -2.90 -15.52
N VAL A 6 -2.94 -2.07 -14.78
CA VAL A 6 -3.49 -2.41 -13.46
C VAL A 6 -4.99 -2.25 -13.49
N GLY A 7 -5.72 -3.31 -13.16
CA GLY A 7 -7.18 -3.30 -13.06
C GLY A 7 -7.64 -3.44 -11.63
N SER A 8 -8.44 -2.50 -11.15
CA SER A 8 -9.18 -2.60 -9.91
C SER A 8 -10.39 -1.66 -9.95
N GLU A 9 -11.59 -2.22 -9.81
CA GLU A 9 -12.84 -1.44 -9.84
C GLU A 9 -12.94 -0.42 -8.70
N MET A 10 -12.37 -0.69 -7.55
CA MET A 10 -12.47 0.19 -6.38
C MET A 10 -11.75 1.52 -6.55
N CYS A 11 -10.64 1.54 -7.27
CA CYS A 11 -9.90 2.79 -7.52
C CYS A 11 -10.61 3.73 -8.48
N ILE A 12 -11.55 3.23 -9.28
CA ILE A 12 -12.20 3.96 -10.36
C ILE A 12 -13.45 4.71 -9.89
N ARG A 13 -14.25 4.12 -9.00
CA ARG A 13 -15.57 4.68 -8.63
C ARG A 13 -15.54 5.82 -7.63
N ASP A 14 -14.60 5.82 -6.71
CA ASP A 14 -14.59 6.82 -5.61
C ASP A 14 -13.86 8.13 -5.93
N ARG A 15 -13.20 8.25 -7.10
CA ARG A 15 -12.33 9.39 -7.38
C ARG A 15 -12.40 9.84 -8.83
N CYS A 16 -13.17 10.87 -9.04
CA CYS A 16 -13.38 11.56 -10.31
C CYS A 16 -12.16 12.35 -10.81
N GLU A 17 -10.94 11.99 -10.45
CA GLU A 17 -9.75 12.67 -10.95
C GLU A 17 -9.23 11.99 -12.21
N PRO A 18 -8.91 12.78 -13.26
CA PRO A 18 -8.33 12.25 -14.49
C PRO A 18 -7.05 11.45 -14.19
N LEU A 19 -6.88 10.31 -14.86
CA LEU A 19 -5.72 9.44 -14.71
C LEU A 19 -4.39 10.18 -14.88
N SER A 20 -4.35 11.15 -15.80
CA SER A 20 -3.18 12.01 -16.06
C SER A 20 -2.71 12.81 -14.86
N GLN A 21 -3.58 13.13 -13.90
CA GLN A 21 -3.20 13.87 -12.70
C GLN A 21 -2.52 12.98 -11.63
N LYS A 22 -2.63 11.67 -11.76
CA LYS A 22 -2.13 10.72 -10.78
C LYS A 22 -0.76 10.12 -11.11
N HIS A 23 -0.24 10.31 -12.31
CA HIS A 23 1.08 9.80 -12.69
C HIS A 23 2.22 10.52 -11.96
N ARG A 24 2.04 11.79 -11.66
CA ARG A 24 3.00 12.63 -10.93
C ARG A 24 2.33 13.27 -9.71
N PRO A 25 2.14 12.54 -8.63
CA PRO A 25 1.55 13.10 -7.41
C PRO A 25 2.49 14.16 -6.82
N THR A 26 1.91 15.26 -6.34
CA THR A 26 2.64 16.39 -5.76
C THR A 26 2.59 16.41 -4.23
N SER A 27 1.77 15.56 -3.65
CA SER A 27 1.60 15.44 -2.19
C SER A 27 1.48 13.99 -1.78
N ALA A 28 1.78 13.70 -0.51
CA ALA A 28 1.59 12.38 0.10
C ALA A 28 0.14 11.91 -0.04
N TYR A 29 -0.82 12.82 0.06
CA TYR A 29 -2.24 12.51 -0.13
C TYR A 29 -2.56 12.03 -1.54
N GLU A 30 -2.04 12.68 -2.57
CA GLU A 30 -2.22 12.24 -3.95
C GLU A 30 -1.50 10.91 -4.21
N ALA A 31 -0.28 10.75 -3.70
CA ALA A 31 0.55 9.58 -3.90
C ALA A 31 -0.08 8.29 -3.36
N GLN A 32 -0.68 8.34 -2.17
CA GLN A 32 -1.31 7.17 -1.55
C GLN A 32 -2.52 6.64 -2.36
N PHE A 33 -3.04 7.43 -3.28
CA PHE A 33 -4.18 7.08 -4.13
C PHE A 33 -3.82 6.94 -5.60
N SER A 34 -2.59 7.27 -5.97
CA SER A 34 -2.11 7.11 -7.33
C SER A 34 -1.71 5.68 -7.61
N VAL A 35 -2.52 4.94 -8.33
CA VAL A 35 -2.18 3.58 -8.76
C VAL A 35 -0.89 3.56 -9.59
N PRO A 36 -0.69 4.44 -10.59
CA PRO A 36 0.56 4.48 -11.35
C PRO A 36 1.79 4.68 -10.47
N TYR A 37 1.74 5.61 -9.52
CA TYR A 37 2.84 5.89 -8.62
C TYR A 37 3.13 4.72 -7.66
N ILE A 38 2.08 4.12 -7.07
CA ILE A 38 2.20 2.96 -6.18
C ILE A 38 2.86 1.79 -6.93
N VAL A 39 2.41 1.50 -8.15
CA VAL A 39 2.98 0.42 -8.98
C VAL A 39 4.44 0.72 -9.30
N ALA A 40 4.77 1.94 -9.72
CA ALA A 40 6.14 2.33 -10.08
C ALA A 40 7.09 2.21 -8.89
N GLN A 41 6.73 2.75 -7.73
CA GLN A 41 7.53 2.65 -6.51
C GLN A 41 7.67 1.20 -6.04
N SER A 42 6.58 0.41 -6.06
CA SER A 42 6.64 -1.01 -5.72
C SER A 42 7.57 -1.80 -6.63
N PHE A 43 7.62 -1.45 -7.93
CA PHE A 43 8.54 -2.06 -8.89
C PHE A 43 10.01 -1.75 -8.58
N LEU A 44 10.31 -0.51 -8.21
CA LEU A 44 11.67 -0.06 -7.96
C LEU A 44 12.20 -0.52 -6.59
N ARG A 45 11.32 -0.60 -5.59
CA ARG A 45 11.72 -0.83 -4.19
C ARG A 45 11.31 -2.20 -3.65
N GLY A 46 10.45 -2.94 -4.37
CA GLY A 46 9.90 -4.21 -3.92
C GLY A 46 8.81 -4.08 -2.86
N GLN A 47 8.46 -2.84 -2.46
CA GLN A 47 7.46 -2.55 -1.44
C GLN A 47 6.87 -1.14 -1.65
N PHE A 48 5.75 -0.86 -0.96
CA PHE A 48 5.20 0.48 -0.82
C PHE A 48 4.80 0.71 0.64
N THR A 49 5.45 1.66 1.27
CA THR A 49 5.29 2.00 2.70
C THR A 49 5.05 3.49 2.87
N LEU A 50 5.18 4.00 4.09
CA LEU A 50 5.13 5.45 4.34
C LEU A 50 6.37 6.18 3.79
N ASP A 51 7.48 5.47 3.55
CA ASP A 51 8.70 6.07 3.02
C ASP A 51 8.52 6.57 1.58
N GLU A 52 7.72 5.87 0.79
CA GLU A 52 7.38 6.26 -0.59
C GLU A 52 6.41 7.45 -0.65
N LEU A 53 5.86 7.88 0.50
CA LEU A 53 5.03 9.07 0.62
C LEU A 53 5.80 10.33 1.07
N ASP A 54 7.09 10.19 1.40
CA ASP A 54 7.93 11.32 1.77
C ASP A 54 8.21 12.23 0.56
N GLN A 55 8.39 13.53 0.81
CA GLN A 55 8.58 14.52 -0.25
C GLN A 55 9.78 14.20 -1.17
N SER A 56 10.82 13.58 -0.63
CA SER A 56 11.97 13.12 -1.41
C SER A 56 11.58 12.04 -2.42
N ALA A 57 10.78 11.06 -2.00
CA ALA A 57 10.31 9.98 -2.86
C ALA A 57 9.36 10.49 -3.96
N LEU A 58 8.53 11.50 -3.65
CA LEU A 58 7.63 12.14 -4.61
C LEU A 58 8.37 12.87 -5.75
N SER A 59 9.64 13.18 -5.55
CA SER A 59 10.49 13.88 -6.53
C SER A 59 11.45 12.94 -7.26
N GLU A 60 11.37 11.63 -7.04
CA GLU A 60 12.24 10.66 -7.70
C GLU A 60 11.87 10.45 -9.17
N GLU A 61 12.62 11.08 -10.05
CA GLU A 61 12.36 11.03 -11.49
C GLU A 61 12.27 9.61 -12.09
N PRO A 62 13.10 8.62 -11.70
CA PRO A 62 12.95 7.25 -12.20
C PRO A 62 11.58 6.63 -11.88
N ALA A 63 11.03 6.91 -10.69
CA ALA A 63 9.71 6.42 -10.29
C ALA A 63 8.60 7.12 -11.08
N LEU A 64 8.70 8.43 -11.26
CA LEU A 64 7.74 9.23 -12.02
C LEU A 64 7.72 8.83 -13.50
N GLN A 65 8.89 8.62 -14.12
CA GLN A 65 8.99 8.13 -15.51
C GLN A 65 8.44 6.71 -15.68
N LEU A 66 8.56 5.87 -14.65
CA LEU A 66 7.95 4.55 -14.67
C LEU A 66 6.43 4.65 -14.49
N ALA A 67 5.96 5.51 -13.61
CA ALA A 67 4.53 5.76 -13.40
C ALA A 67 3.83 6.22 -14.70
N GLU A 68 4.48 7.06 -15.50
CA GLU A 68 3.97 7.51 -16.81
C GLU A 68 3.74 6.37 -17.82
N LYS A 69 4.29 5.18 -17.56
CA LYS A 69 4.09 3.98 -18.39
C LYS A 69 3.03 3.03 -17.84
N VAL A 70 2.39 3.40 -16.75
CA VAL A 70 1.35 2.60 -16.10
C VAL A 70 0.01 3.12 -16.57
N ASP A 71 -0.71 2.29 -17.30
CA ASP A 71 -2.11 2.50 -17.65
C ASP A 71 -3.00 1.61 -16.79
N TRP A 72 -4.27 1.90 -16.73
CA TRP A 72 -5.27 1.08 -16.06
C TRP A 72 -6.44 0.78 -16.98
N ALA A 73 -7.07 -0.33 -16.74
CA ALA A 73 -8.29 -0.74 -17.41
C ALA A 73 -9.27 -1.35 -16.40
N GLU A 74 -10.54 -1.30 -16.73
CA GLU A 74 -11.57 -1.97 -15.94
C GLU A 74 -11.34 -3.49 -15.96
N ASP A 75 -11.47 -4.14 -14.80
CA ASP A 75 -11.39 -5.59 -14.67
C ASP A 75 -12.77 -6.20 -14.88
N PRO A 76 -13.05 -6.84 -16.03
CA PRO A 76 -14.36 -7.45 -16.32
C PRO A 76 -14.68 -8.65 -15.40
N ASP A 77 -13.65 -9.26 -14.81
CA ASP A 77 -13.76 -10.40 -13.91
C ASP A 77 -13.68 -9.99 -12.43
N SER A 78 -13.91 -8.70 -12.15
CA SER A 78 -13.87 -8.16 -10.78
C SER A 78 -14.87 -8.87 -9.86
N ARG A 79 -14.42 -9.16 -8.64
CA ARG A 79 -15.24 -9.76 -7.59
C ARG A 79 -15.92 -8.73 -6.68
N PHE A 80 -15.82 -7.46 -7.02
CA PHE A 80 -16.50 -6.40 -6.29
C PHE A 80 -18.04 -6.59 -6.32
N PRO A 81 -18.78 -6.32 -5.24
CA PRO A 81 -18.32 -5.69 -3.97
C PRO A 81 -17.85 -6.67 -2.89
N LYS A 82 -17.90 -7.99 -3.12
CA LYS A 82 -17.57 -8.97 -2.09
C LYS A 82 -16.06 -8.98 -1.79
N TYR A 83 -15.25 -8.92 -2.84
CA TYR A 83 -13.80 -8.85 -2.75
C TYR A 83 -13.25 -7.78 -3.70
N PHE A 84 -12.06 -7.28 -3.39
CA PHE A 84 -11.34 -6.36 -4.25
C PHE A 84 -10.25 -7.14 -4.98
N SER A 85 -10.57 -7.53 -6.21
CA SER A 85 -9.60 -8.18 -7.11
C SER A 85 -8.77 -7.15 -7.86
N GLY A 86 -7.61 -7.57 -8.34
CA GLY A 86 -6.77 -6.75 -9.20
C GLY A 86 -5.85 -7.60 -10.04
N GLU A 87 -5.50 -7.14 -11.23
CA GLU A 87 -4.54 -7.77 -12.12
C GLU A 87 -3.44 -6.78 -12.50
N LEU A 88 -2.21 -7.24 -12.44
CA LEU A 88 -1.05 -6.53 -12.94
C LEU A 88 -0.53 -7.24 -14.20
N VAL A 89 -0.49 -6.52 -15.31
CA VAL A 89 0.08 -6.99 -16.58
C VAL A 89 1.32 -6.17 -16.90
N VAL A 90 2.47 -6.83 -16.99
CA VAL A 90 3.75 -6.20 -17.28
C VAL A 90 4.28 -6.66 -18.63
N GLN A 91 4.52 -5.71 -19.52
CA GLN A 91 5.25 -5.95 -20.76
C GLN A 91 6.69 -5.48 -20.60
N THR A 92 7.63 -6.39 -20.82
CA THR A 92 9.06 -6.11 -20.72
C THR A 92 9.64 -5.72 -22.07
N THR A 93 10.82 -5.09 -22.06
CA THR A 93 11.48 -4.61 -23.30
C THR A 93 11.95 -5.73 -24.22
N ASP A 94 12.10 -6.95 -23.72
CA ASP A 94 12.38 -8.17 -24.50
C ASP A 94 11.12 -8.82 -25.11
N GLY A 95 9.96 -8.15 -24.99
CA GLY A 95 8.69 -8.58 -25.56
C GLY A 95 7.94 -9.62 -24.72
N GLN A 96 8.41 -9.96 -23.53
CA GLN A 96 7.67 -10.87 -22.66
C GLN A 96 6.50 -10.14 -21.99
N THR A 97 5.39 -10.88 -21.81
CA THR A 97 4.25 -10.42 -20.99
C THR A 97 4.17 -11.28 -19.74
N ARG A 98 4.12 -10.64 -18.58
CA ARG A 98 3.92 -11.29 -17.29
C ARG A 98 2.61 -10.80 -16.68
N ARG A 99 1.84 -11.74 -16.11
CA ARG A 99 0.55 -11.45 -15.47
C ARG A 99 0.58 -11.95 -14.05
N TYR A 100 0.04 -11.15 -13.14
CA TYR A 100 -0.22 -11.51 -11.76
C TYR A 100 -1.63 -11.04 -11.41
N ARG A 101 -2.46 -11.94 -10.91
CA ARG A 101 -3.83 -11.64 -10.50
C ARG A 101 -4.02 -11.99 -9.03
N GLU A 102 -4.64 -11.09 -8.32
CA GLU A 102 -5.11 -11.28 -6.94
C GLU A 102 -6.65 -11.25 -6.95
N ASP A 103 -7.28 -12.41 -6.76
CA ASP A 103 -8.74 -12.53 -6.77
C ASP A 103 -9.38 -12.11 -5.44
N TYR A 104 -8.59 -12.18 -4.37
CA TYR A 104 -9.04 -11.88 -3.01
C TYR A 104 -8.07 -10.91 -2.37
N ASN A 105 -8.55 -9.72 -2.06
CA ASN A 105 -7.70 -8.72 -1.41
C ASN A 105 -7.07 -9.26 -0.12
N ARG A 106 -5.79 -8.97 0.06
CA ARG A 106 -5.04 -9.34 1.25
C ARG A 106 -5.72 -8.76 2.50
N GLY A 107 -5.93 -9.62 3.51
CA GLY A 107 -6.64 -9.28 4.74
C GLY A 107 -8.13 -9.62 4.73
N SER A 108 -8.66 -10.17 3.61
CA SER A 108 -10.00 -10.73 3.59
C SER A 108 -10.06 -12.11 4.25
N ASP A 109 -11.28 -12.63 4.45
CA ASP A 109 -11.53 -13.99 4.94
C ASP A 109 -10.92 -15.07 4.04
N ALA A 110 -10.91 -14.83 2.73
CA ALA A 110 -10.34 -15.74 1.74
C ALA A 110 -8.82 -15.59 1.53
N ASN A 111 -8.22 -14.49 2.00
CA ASN A 111 -6.78 -14.21 1.90
C ASN A 111 -6.27 -13.49 3.16
N PRO A 112 -6.25 -14.19 4.31
CA PRO A 112 -5.87 -13.58 5.59
C PRO A 112 -4.39 -13.19 5.61
N VAL A 113 -4.07 -12.09 6.30
CA VAL A 113 -2.69 -11.72 6.60
C VAL A 113 -2.18 -12.49 7.82
N SER A 114 -0.89 -12.79 7.82
CA SER A 114 -0.24 -13.44 8.94
C SER A 114 0.02 -12.47 10.10
N THR A 115 0.23 -13.00 11.31
CA THR A 115 0.63 -12.19 12.46
C THR A 115 1.95 -11.46 12.21
N SER A 116 2.89 -12.08 11.46
CA SER A 116 4.15 -11.44 11.08
C SER A 116 3.91 -10.22 10.19
N ASP A 117 2.99 -10.28 9.23
CA ASP A 117 2.68 -9.14 8.37
C ASP A 117 2.18 -7.92 9.16
N PHE A 118 1.32 -8.16 10.16
CA PHE A 118 0.86 -7.09 11.07
C PHE A 118 2.01 -6.54 11.92
N THR A 119 2.83 -7.42 12.44
CA THR A 119 3.97 -7.06 13.29
C THR A 119 4.98 -6.23 12.52
N ASP A 120 5.35 -6.65 11.32
CA ASP A 120 6.30 -5.94 10.47
C ASP A 120 5.78 -4.54 10.09
N LYS A 121 4.50 -4.44 9.73
CA LYS A 121 3.86 -3.15 9.46
C LYS A 121 3.83 -2.26 10.70
N PHE A 122 3.55 -2.82 11.88
CA PHE A 122 3.59 -2.08 13.14
C PHE A 122 4.97 -1.50 13.39
N TRP A 123 6.04 -2.32 13.29
CA TRP A 123 7.39 -1.86 13.54
C TRP A 123 7.87 -0.80 12.54
N ALA A 124 7.55 -0.98 11.27
CA ALA A 124 7.87 0.00 10.24
C ALA A 124 7.22 1.36 10.54
N ASN A 125 5.94 1.37 10.86
CA ASN A 125 5.20 2.61 11.11
C ASN A 125 5.56 3.25 12.46
N ALA A 126 5.65 2.46 13.54
CA ALA A 126 5.98 2.95 14.87
C ALA A 126 7.39 3.57 14.94
N GLY A 127 8.34 2.97 14.22
CA GLY A 127 9.72 3.49 14.15
C GLY A 127 9.85 4.88 13.55
N ARG A 128 8.86 5.33 12.79
CA ARG A 128 8.82 6.71 12.25
C ARG A 128 8.32 7.74 13.28
N ALA A 129 7.55 7.31 14.28
CA ALA A 129 6.86 8.19 15.20
C ALA A 129 7.46 8.19 16.61
N VAL A 130 7.99 7.05 17.07
CA VAL A 130 8.46 6.87 18.44
C VAL A 130 9.74 6.04 18.48
N ASN A 131 10.49 6.14 19.58
CA ASN A 131 11.65 5.28 19.81
C ASN A 131 11.25 3.81 20.07
N ARG A 132 12.20 2.90 19.89
CA ARG A 132 11.98 1.46 20.01
C ARG A 132 11.35 1.04 21.34
N ALA A 133 11.85 1.56 22.46
CA ALA A 133 11.37 1.19 23.79
C ALA A 133 9.90 1.58 24.00
N ARG A 134 9.44 2.69 23.42
CA ARG A 134 8.04 3.08 23.47
C ARG A 134 7.17 2.20 22.56
N ALA A 135 7.64 1.93 21.36
CA ALA A 135 6.96 1.02 20.44
C ALA A 135 6.78 -0.39 21.06
N GLU A 136 7.79 -0.90 21.77
CA GLU A 136 7.70 -2.18 22.48
C GLU A 136 6.61 -2.15 23.58
N ARG A 137 6.55 -1.09 24.38
CA ARG A 137 5.47 -0.96 25.39
C ARG A 137 4.08 -0.96 24.78
N VAL A 138 3.91 -0.26 23.64
CA VAL A 138 2.62 -0.26 22.93
C VAL A 138 2.31 -1.63 22.38
N TYR A 139 3.26 -2.27 21.74
CA TYR A 139 3.13 -3.62 21.19
C TYR A 139 2.71 -4.62 22.28
N ASP A 140 3.45 -4.67 23.38
CA ASP A 140 3.18 -5.57 24.51
C ASP A 140 1.80 -5.32 25.13
N ALA A 141 1.41 -4.05 25.28
CA ALA A 141 0.10 -3.69 25.80
C ALA A 141 -1.04 -4.14 24.87
N VAL A 142 -0.87 -4.02 23.55
CA VAL A 142 -1.84 -4.51 22.56
C VAL A 142 -1.93 -6.03 22.57
N MET A 143 -0.77 -6.72 22.52
CA MET A 143 -0.73 -8.19 22.44
C MET A 143 -1.25 -8.88 23.72
N ASN A 144 -1.27 -8.18 24.86
CA ASN A 144 -1.79 -8.68 26.11
C ASN A 144 -3.18 -8.12 26.48
N LEU A 145 -3.80 -7.35 25.58
CA LEU A 145 -5.05 -6.63 25.88
C LEU A 145 -6.19 -7.56 26.31
N GLU A 146 -6.31 -8.74 25.70
CA GLU A 146 -7.33 -9.73 26.04
C GLU A 146 -7.20 -10.29 27.48
N LYS A 147 -6.00 -10.23 28.06
CA LYS A 147 -5.70 -10.70 29.40
C LYS A 147 -5.64 -9.58 30.43
N ALA A 148 -5.71 -8.34 29.97
CA ALA A 148 -5.58 -7.17 30.83
C ALA A 148 -6.90 -6.91 31.59
N GLU A 149 -6.81 -6.59 32.88
CA GLU A 149 -7.96 -6.19 33.70
C GLU A 149 -8.57 -4.86 33.26
N SER A 150 -7.81 -4.03 32.53
CA SER A 150 -8.28 -2.74 32.00
C SER A 150 -7.44 -2.32 30.77
N ALA A 151 -7.96 -1.37 29.98
CA ALA A 151 -7.23 -0.76 28.88
C ALA A 151 -6.21 0.31 29.32
N TRP A 152 -6.09 0.59 30.61
CA TRP A 152 -5.20 1.63 31.14
C TRP A 152 -3.72 1.48 30.74
N PRO A 153 -3.12 0.27 30.76
CA PRO A 153 -1.73 0.09 30.32
C PRO A 153 -1.51 0.54 28.88
N LEU A 154 -2.44 0.22 27.97
CA LEU A 154 -2.39 0.67 26.58
C LEU A 154 -2.55 2.17 26.47
N ALA A 155 -3.54 2.76 27.14
CA ALA A 155 -3.75 4.20 27.15
C ALA A 155 -2.50 4.96 27.65
N ASN A 156 -1.87 4.44 28.70
CA ASN A 156 -0.63 5.01 29.24
C ASN A 156 0.57 4.87 28.29
N ALA A 157 0.70 3.74 27.59
CA ALA A 157 1.76 3.56 26.57
C ALA A 157 1.59 4.50 25.38
N LEU A 158 0.35 4.84 25.03
CA LEU A 158 0.01 5.77 23.94
C LEU A 158 0.08 7.23 24.34
N SER A 159 -0.05 7.56 25.64
CA SER A 159 0.02 8.93 26.09
C SER A 159 1.39 9.55 25.80
N THR A 160 1.41 10.77 25.29
CA THR A 160 2.61 11.58 25.21
C THR A 160 2.90 12.14 26.60
N ALA A 161 3.88 11.62 27.29
CA ALA A 161 4.51 12.32 28.41
C ALA A 161 5.57 13.26 27.86
#